data_b73b4ef92b260a797853ac2d8b644f12
#
_entry.id   b73b4ef92b260a797853ac2d8b644f12
#
_cell.length_a   1.000
_cell.length_b   1.000
_cell.length_c   1.000
_cell.angle_alpha   90.00
_cell.angle_beta   90.00
_cell.angle_gamma   90.00
#
_symmetry.space_group_name_H-M   'P 1'
#
loop_
_entity.id
_entity.type
_entity.pdbx_description
1 polymer ?
#
loop_
_entity_poly.entity_id
_entity_poly.type
_entity_poly.pdbx_seq_one_letter_code
_entity_poly.pdbx_strand_id
1 'polypeptide(L)'
;MLCSFILTGCNSGGGSSNGKSSKAKVIDIPLTEEEYAFGVDKSQPELLSKVNEFISKIKSDGTLEEISNKYFGEGEPAAVASATEDSSKDQLIVATNAAFEPFEYTKGDKYYGIDMEIAALLAEHLGKELVIKNMDFDAVCLSVGQGKA
;
A
#
# COMPACT_ATOMS: atom_id res chain seq x y z
N MET A 1 -38.85 20.78 41.43
CA MET A 1 -39.77 19.64 41.43
C MET A 1 -39.00 18.44 40.86
N LEU A 2 -38.52 17.59 41.79
CA LEU A 2 -37.72 16.39 41.48
C LEU A 2 -38.64 15.27 41.02
N CYS A 3 -38.30 14.57 39.98
CA CYS A 3 -38.81 13.21 39.71
C CYS A 3 -37.64 12.28 39.41
N SER A 4 -37.22 11.58 40.46
CA SER A 4 -36.35 10.40 40.34
C SER A 4 -37.20 9.22 39.85
N PHE A 5 -36.75 8.60 38.77
CA PHE A 5 -37.22 7.23 38.40
C PHE A 5 -36.08 6.24 38.63
N ILE A 6 -36.24 5.46 39.70
CA ILE A 6 -35.48 4.25 39.96
C ILE A 6 -36.14 3.12 39.24
N LEU A 7 -35.50 2.53 38.26
CA LEU A 7 -35.89 1.28 37.64
C LEU A 7 -35.01 0.15 38.16
N THR A 8 -35.56 -0.58 39.12
CA THR A 8 -35.07 -1.85 39.62
C THR A 8 -35.34 -2.91 38.55
N GLY A 9 -34.31 -3.37 37.83
CA GLY A 9 -34.38 -4.45 36.88
C GLY A 9 -34.11 -5.78 37.53
N CYS A 10 -34.99 -6.73 37.34
CA CYS A 10 -35.00 -8.09 37.86
C CYS A 10 -33.75 -8.90 37.49
N ASN A 11 -33.15 -9.47 38.52
CA ASN A 11 -32.21 -10.56 38.43
C ASN A 11 -32.98 -11.86 38.15
N SER A 12 -32.68 -12.53 37.05
CA SER A 12 -33.12 -13.92 36.81
C SER A 12 -32.06 -14.72 36.12
N GLY A 13 -31.45 -15.62 36.88
CA GLY A 13 -31.22 -17.01 36.51
C GLY A 13 -30.11 -17.32 35.50
N GLY A 14 -28.99 -17.74 35.99
CA GLY A 14 -28.21 -18.91 35.66
C GLY A 14 -28.28 -19.47 34.20
N GLY A 15 -27.22 -19.22 33.47
CA GLY A 15 -26.87 -19.97 32.29
C GLY A 15 -25.39 -19.83 32.06
N SER A 16 -24.59 -20.66 32.75
CA SER A 16 -23.14 -20.76 32.49
C SER A 16 -22.95 -21.42 31.13
N SER A 17 -23.04 -20.64 30.06
CA SER A 17 -22.52 -21.06 28.77
C SER A 17 -20.99 -20.90 28.79
N ASN A 18 -20.34 -22.00 29.12
CA ASN A 18 -18.90 -22.19 29.00
C ASN A 18 -18.55 -22.22 27.49
N GLY A 19 -18.69 -21.07 26.83
CA GLY A 19 -18.25 -20.85 25.46
C GLY A 19 -16.71 -20.96 25.49
N LYS A 20 -16.20 -22.11 25.09
CA LYS A 20 -14.79 -22.24 24.70
C LYS A 20 -14.55 -21.24 23.58
N SER A 21 -14.07 -20.06 23.94
CA SER A 21 -13.44 -19.16 22.97
C SER A 21 -12.29 -19.95 22.36
N SER A 22 -12.50 -20.50 21.19
CA SER A 22 -11.43 -21.06 20.39
C SER A 22 -10.54 -19.90 19.97
N LYS A 23 -9.50 -19.64 20.76
CA LYS A 23 -8.49 -18.64 20.40
C LYS A 23 -7.82 -19.14 19.14
N ALA A 24 -7.97 -18.41 18.05
CA ALA A 24 -7.16 -18.63 16.86
C ALA A 24 -5.68 -18.52 17.27
N LYS A 25 -4.85 -19.44 16.79
CA LYS A 25 -3.40 -19.40 17.01
C LYS A 25 -2.74 -19.16 15.66
N VAL A 26 -1.93 -18.13 15.60
CA VAL A 26 -1.05 -17.90 14.45
C VAL A 26 0.01 -19.02 14.47
N ILE A 27 0.18 -19.68 13.33
CA ILE A 27 1.24 -20.66 13.13
C ILE A 27 2.43 -19.87 12.60
N ASP A 28 3.51 -19.83 13.35
CA ASP A 28 4.74 -19.14 13.01
C ASP A 28 5.63 -20.01 12.09
N ILE A 29 5.08 -20.33 10.93
CA ILE A 29 5.77 -21.04 9.85
C ILE A 29 5.48 -20.25 8.58
N PRO A 30 6.50 -19.66 7.91
CA PRO A 30 6.31 -19.03 6.62
C PRO A 30 5.83 -20.09 5.61
N LEU A 31 4.71 -19.81 4.93
CA LEU A 31 4.15 -20.69 3.92
C LEU A 31 4.77 -20.47 2.55
N THR A 32 5.19 -19.23 2.28
CA THR A 32 5.81 -18.81 1.03
C THR A 32 6.91 -17.78 1.31
N GLU A 33 7.89 -17.70 0.43
CA GLU A 33 8.80 -16.56 0.29
C GLU A 33 8.41 -15.86 -0.99
N GLU A 34 8.06 -14.58 -0.90
CA GLU A 34 7.61 -13.78 -2.04
C GLU A 34 8.61 -12.66 -2.31
N GLU A 35 8.89 -12.44 -3.58
CA GLU A 35 9.71 -11.32 -4.04
C GLU A 35 8.83 -10.35 -4.84
N TYR A 36 8.96 -9.06 -4.54
CA TYR A 36 8.26 -7.99 -5.23
C TYR A 36 9.25 -7.20 -6.10
N ALA A 37 8.82 -6.79 -7.29
CA ALA A 37 9.66 -6.08 -8.24
C ALA A 37 8.87 -5.07 -9.06
N PHE A 38 9.53 -3.97 -9.44
CA PHE A 38 9.00 -3.03 -10.41
C PHE A 38 9.42 -3.44 -11.82
N GLY A 39 8.44 -3.52 -12.72
CA GLY A 39 8.69 -3.74 -14.14
C GLY A 39 9.08 -2.43 -14.84
N VAL A 40 10.14 -2.45 -15.63
CA VAL A 40 10.57 -1.33 -16.48
C VAL A 40 10.62 -1.80 -17.93
N ASP A 41 10.18 -0.97 -18.87
CA ASP A 41 10.25 -1.29 -20.30
C ASP A 41 11.70 -1.56 -20.73
N LYS A 42 11.89 -2.62 -21.53
CA LYS A 42 13.22 -3.05 -22.00
C LYS A 42 13.92 -2.00 -22.86
N SER A 43 13.19 -1.09 -23.45
CA SER A 43 13.74 0.04 -24.20
C SER A 43 14.27 1.17 -23.32
N GLN A 44 14.10 1.09 -21.98
CA GLN A 44 14.50 2.09 -21.01
C GLN A 44 15.59 1.60 -20.02
N PRO A 45 16.79 1.17 -20.50
CA PRO A 45 17.81 0.61 -19.62
C PRO A 45 18.38 1.64 -18.63
N GLU A 46 18.38 2.93 -18.98
CA GLU A 46 18.80 4.00 -18.07
C GLU A 46 17.83 4.20 -16.92
N LEU A 47 16.52 4.11 -17.19
CA LEU A 47 15.49 4.15 -16.13
C LEU A 47 15.64 2.94 -15.22
N LEU A 48 15.82 1.74 -15.77
CA LEU A 48 16.06 0.54 -14.98
C LEU A 48 17.27 0.69 -14.03
N SER A 49 18.38 1.26 -14.52
CA SER A 49 19.56 1.52 -13.68
C SER A 49 19.23 2.45 -12.52
N LYS A 50 18.55 3.57 -12.79
CA LYS A 50 18.15 4.55 -11.78
C LYS A 50 17.17 3.97 -10.76
N VAL A 51 16.23 3.16 -11.20
CA VAL A 51 15.28 2.45 -10.30
C VAL A 51 16.03 1.51 -9.37
N ASN A 52 16.95 0.70 -9.90
CA ASN A 52 17.74 -0.22 -9.09
C ASN A 52 18.66 0.51 -8.09
N GLU A 53 19.29 1.59 -8.50
CA GLU A 53 20.11 2.45 -7.63
C GLU A 53 19.25 3.03 -6.49
N PHE A 54 18.07 3.55 -6.83
CA PHE A 54 17.13 4.08 -5.86
C PHE A 54 16.64 3.01 -4.87
N ILE A 55 16.25 1.82 -5.34
CA ILE A 55 15.85 0.70 -4.48
C ILE A 55 16.99 0.31 -3.54
N SER A 56 18.22 0.23 -4.06
CA SER A 56 19.39 -0.08 -3.24
C SER A 56 19.63 0.98 -2.16
N LYS A 57 19.43 2.25 -2.51
CA LYS A 57 19.53 3.38 -1.59
C LYS A 57 18.52 3.26 -0.46
N ILE A 58 17.21 3.15 -0.76
CA ILE A 58 16.16 3.11 0.26
C ILE A 58 16.24 1.87 1.17
N LYS A 59 16.81 0.77 0.67
CA LYS A 59 17.12 -0.42 1.47
C LYS A 59 18.28 -0.18 2.43
N SER A 60 19.29 0.60 2.02
CA SER A 60 20.49 0.79 2.81
C SER A 60 20.38 1.93 3.82
N ASP A 61 19.55 2.94 3.58
CA ASP A 61 19.41 4.12 4.44
C ASP A 61 18.23 4.04 5.43
N GLY A 62 17.49 2.92 5.43
CA GLY A 62 16.36 2.69 6.34
C GLY A 62 15.00 3.20 5.83
N THR A 63 14.96 3.92 4.70
CA THR A 63 13.70 4.47 4.16
C THR A 63 12.67 3.37 3.88
N LEU A 64 13.08 2.22 3.34
CA LEU A 64 12.17 1.10 3.08
C LEU A 64 11.58 0.53 4.38
N GLU A 65 12.38 0.47 5.44
CA GLU A 65 11.93 0.02 6.76
C GLU A 65 10.92 1.02 7.36
N GLU A 66 11.19 2.32 7.24
CA GLU A 66 10.25 3.38 7.67
C GLU A 66 8.91 3.28 6.93
N ILE A 67 8.93 3.11 5.62
CA ILE A 67 7.70 2.91 4.83
C ILE A 67 6.98 1.64 5.31
N SER A 68 7.67 0.51 5.39
CA SER A 68 7.09 -0.76 5.81
C SER A 68 6.45 -0.67 7.20
N ASN A 69 7.07 0.05 8.13
CA ASN A 69 6.54 0.24 9.49
C ASN A 69 5.22 1.02 9.52
N LYS A 70 4.93 1.85 8.51
CA LYS A 70 3.63 2.54 8.40
C LYS A 70 2.47 1.58 8.12
N TYR A 71 2.75 0.40 7.54
CA TYR A 71 1.74 -0.56 7.10
C TYR A 71 1.71 -1.84 7.92
N PHE A 72 2.85 -2.26 8.46
CA PHE A 72 3.00 -3.48 9.27
C PHE A 72 3.30 -3.20 10.74
N GLY A 73 3.59 -1.95 11.12
CA GLY A 73 3.91 -1.52 12.46
C GLY A 73 2.90 -0.52 13.03
N GLU A 74 3.41 0.45 13.78
CA GLU A 74 2.61 1.47 14.47
C GLU A 74 2.60 2.83 13.74
N GLY A 75 3.21 2.93 12.57
CA GLY A 75 3.21 4.15 11.76
C GLY A 75 1.87 4.43 11.08
N GLU A 76 1.73 5.63 10.52
CA GLU A 76 0.53 6.02 9.77
C GLU A 76 0.81 6.02 8.26
N PRO A 77 0.01 5.31 7.45
CA PRO A 77 0.09 5.33 6.00
C PRO A 77 -0.04 6.74 5.42
N ALA A 78 0.81 7.09 4.47
CA ALA A 78 0.77 8.38 3.80
C ALA A 78 -0.03 8.32 2.50
N ALA A 79 -0.87 9.33 2.28
CA ALA A 79 -1.62 9.47 1.04
C ALA A 79 -0.70 9.93 -0.10
N VAL A 80 -0.77 9.24 -1.23
CA VAL A 80 -0.04 9.58 -2.46
C VAL A 80 -1.01 10.17 -3.47
N ALA A 81 -0.65 11.33 -4.02
CA ALA A 81 -1.39 11.99 -5.08
C ALA A 81 -0.83 11.59 -6.45
N SER A 82 -1.72 11.44 -7.42
CA SER A 82 -1.36 11.29 -8.83
C SER A 82 -1.58 12.62 -9.56
N ALA A 83 -0.60 13.05 -10.35
CA ALA A 83 -0.82 14.12 -11.31
C ALA A 83 -1.69 13.65 -12.48
N THR A 84 -2.21 14.61 -13.24
CA THR A 84 -2.83 14.32 -14.54
C THR A 84 -1.72 14.09 -15.57
N GLU A 85 -1.88 13.08 -16.42
CA GLU A 85 -0.95 12.81 -17.52
C GLU A 85 -0.91 14.00 -18.49
N ASP A 86 0.29 14.47 -18.78
CA ASP A 86 0.57 15.58 -19.67
C ASP A 86 1.91 15.34 -20.38
N SER A 87 1.85 15.05 -21.68
CA SER A 87 3.03 14.74 -22.50
C SER A 87 4.03 15.89 -22.66
N SER A 88 3.65 17.12 -22.27
CA SER A 88 4.56 18.28 -22.25
C SER A 88 5.40 18.37 -20.98
N LYS A 89 5.11 17.55 -19.98
CA LYS A 89 5.79 17.54 -18.69
C LYS A 89 6.71 16.34 -18.54
N ASP A 90 7.69 16.49 -17.66
CA ASP A 90 8.56 15.38 -17.27
C ASP A 90 7.89 14.58 -16.15
N GLN A 91 7.29 13.46 -16.52
CA GLN A 91 6.47 12.63 -15.65
C GLN A 91 7.02 11.21 -15.55
N LEU A 92 6.91 10.62 -14.37
CA LEU A 92 7.03 9.18 -14.16
C LEU A 92 5.63 8.59 -14.16
N ILE A 93 5.37 7.74 -15.15
CA ILE A 93 4.07 7.07 -15.27
C ILE A 93 4.22 5.66 -14.69
N VAL A 94 3.39 5.35 -13.69
CA VAL A 94 3.39 4.06 -12.99
C VAL A 94 2.04 3.40 -13.18
N ALA A 95 2.03 2.22 -13.78
CA ALA A 95 0.84 1.38 -13.86
C ALA A 95 0.77 0.45 -12.65
N THR A 96 -0.42 0.30 -12.10
CA THR A 96 -0.68 -0.57 -10.95
C THR A 96 -2.12 -1.09 -10.96
N ASN A 97 -2.39 -2.14 -10.17
CA ASN A 97 -3.75 -2.55 -9.80
C ASN A 97 -3.96 -2.22 -8.31
N ALA A 98 -4.46 -1.01 -8.03
CA ALA A 98 -4.58 -0.48 -6.67
C ALA A 98 -5.76 -1.11 -5.89
N ALA A 99 -5.72 -2.43 -5.74
CA ALA A 99 -6.69 -3.26 -5.02
C ALA A 99 -6.01 -4.30 -4.10
N PHE A 100 -4.71 -4.14 -3.81
CA PHE A 100 -3.90 -5.09 -3.05
C PHE A 100 -3.28 -4.46 -1.79
N GLU A 101 -4.09 -4.26 -0.75
CA GLU A 101 -3.64 -3.73 0.55
C GLU A 101 -2.73 -4.77 1.25
N PRO A 102 -1.57 -4.37 1.82
CA PRO A 102 -1.09 -3.02 2.10
C PRO A 102 -0.13 -2.46 1.04
N PHE A 103 0.06 -3.10 -0.11
CA PHE A 103 1.08 -2.71 -1.10
C PHE A 103 0.60 -1.57 -1.99
N GLU A 104 -0.60 -1.71 -2.60
CA GLU A 104 -1.23 -0.68 -3.43
C GLU A 104 -2.75 -0.72 -3.32
N TYR A 105 -3.35 0.37 -2.89
CA TYR A 105 -4.80 0.47 -2.74
C TYR A 105 -5.28 1.93 -2.78
N THR A 106 -6.60 2.10 -2.87
CA THR A 106 -7.22 3.43 -2.86
C THR A 106 -8.10 3.63 -1.63
N LYS A 107 -8.10 4.87 -1.10
CA LYS A 107 -9.11 5.37 -0.16
C LYS A 107 -9.63 6.71 -0.67
N GLY A 108 -10.89 6.74 -1.12
CA GLY A 108 -11.43 7.89 -1.82
C GLY A 108 -10.69 8.12 -3.14
N ASP A 109 -10.18 9.33 -3.32
CA ASP A 109 -9.43 9.79 -4.50
C ASP A 109 -7.91 9.69 -4.35
N LYS A 110 -7.42 9.07 -3.28
CA LYS A 110 -6.00 8.96 -2.95
C LYS A 110 -5.52 7.53 -3.05
N TYR A 111 -4.24 7.40 -3.39
CA TYR A 111 -3.52 6.15 -3.37
C TYR A 111 -2.78 5.98 -2.04
N TYR A 112 -2.66 4.75 -1.60
CA TYR A 112 -1.94 4.34 -0.40
C TYR A 112 -1.22 3.04 -0.69
N GLY A 113 -0.23 2.72 0.11
CA GLY A 113 0.47 1.45 0.04
C GLY A 113 1.98 1.63 -0.06
N ILE A 114 2.68 0.57 0.30
CA ILE A 114 4.15 0.53 0.29
C ILE A 114 4.67 0.90 -1.10
N ASP A 115 4.10 0.29 -2.14
CA ASP A 115 4.52 0.51 -3.54
C ASP A 115 4.21 1.93 -4.01
N MET A 116 3.09 2.49 -3.55
CA MET A 116 2.70 3.85 -3.89
C MET A 116 3.63 4.90 -3.24
N GLU A 117 4.02 4.70 -1.98
CA GLU A 117 5.00 5.58 -1.32
C GLU A 117 6.39 5.45 -1.96
N ILE A 118 6.81 4.24 -2.33
CA ILE A 118 8.06 4.02 -3.06
C ILE A 118 8.03 4.73 -4.43
N ALA A 119 6.91 4.62 -5.17
CA ALA A 119 6.74 5.28 -6.45
C ALA A 119 6.79 6.82 -6.33
N ALA A 120 6.19 7.39 -5.27
CA ALA A 120 6.26 8.82 -5.00
C ALA A 120 7.69 9.29 -4.74
N LEU A 121 8.43 8.59 -3.89
CA LEU A 121 9.83 8.90 -3.59
C LEU A 121 10.74 8.69 -4.80
N LEU A 122 10.47 7.68 -5.64
CA LEU A 122 11.20 7.48 -6.88
C LEU A 122 10.97 8.65 -7.86
N ALA A 123 9.72 9.09 -8.02
CA ALA A 123 9.42 10.24 -8.88
C ALA A 123 10.13 11.50 -8.39
N GLU A 124 10.10 11.77 -7.09
CA GLU A 124 10.84 12.87 -6.47
C GLU A 124 12.36 12.75 -6.72
N HIS A 125 12.92 11.56 -6.49
CA HIS A 125 14.34 11.28 -6.74
C HIS A 125 14.77 11.52 -8.19
N LEU A 126 13.87 11.23 -9.14
CA LEU A 126 14.09 11.47 -10.57
C LEU A 126 13.79 12.91 -11.01
N GLY A 127 13.23 13.75 -10.12
CA GLY A 127 12.80 15.11 -10.44
C GLY A 127 11.57 15.16 -11.34
N LYS A 128 10.69 14.14 -11.27
CA LYS A 128 9.51 13.97 -12.14
C LYS A 128 8.20 14.10 -11.36
N GLU A 129 7.13 14.53 -12.03
CA GLU A 129 5.79 14.39 -11.46
C GLU A 129 5.31 12.95 -11.54
N LEU A 130 4.72 12.42 -10.46
CA LEU A 130 4.16 11.07 -10.46
C LEU A 130 2.77 11.04 -11.09
N VAL A 131 2.58 10.17 -12.08
CA VAL A 131 1.27 9.80 -12.63
C VAL A 131 1.01 8.33 -12.34
N ILE A 132 -0.08 8.02 -11.64
CA ILE A 132 -0.49 6.65 -11.33
C ILE A 132 -1.65 6.27 -12.28
N LYS A 133 -1.47 5.20 -13.03
CA LYS A 133 -2.49 4.58 -13.88
C LYS A 133 -3.00 3.31 -13.21
N ASN A 134 -4.15 3.43 -12.55
CA ASN A 134 -4.83 2.28 -11.96
C ASN A 134 -5.58 1.51 -13.05
N MET A 135 -5.32 0.21 -13.18
CA MET A 135 -5.90 -0.65 -14.21
C MET A 135 -6.00 -2.11 -13.74
N ASP A 136 -6.65 -2.95 -14.53
CA ASP A 136 -6.71 -4.38 -14.26
C ASP A 136 -5.31 -5.00 -14.24
N PHE A 137 -5.06 -5.94 -13.32
CA PHE A 137 -3.75 -6.54 -13.09
C PHE A 137 -3.12 -7.11 -14.37
N ASP A 138 -3.92 -7.82 -15.19
CA ASP A 138 -3.45 -8.41 -16.45
C ASP A 138 -2.98 -7.36 -17.47
N ALA A 139 -3.42 -6.10 -17.33
CA ALA A 139 -3.05 -5.01 -18.22
C ALA A 139 -1.76 -4.29 -17.79
N VAL A 140 -1.34 -4.40 -16.54
CA VAL A 140 -0.20 -3.66 -15.97
C VAL A 140 1.08 -3.93 -16.76
N CYS A 141 1.52 -5.18 -16.84
CA CYS A 141 2.76 -5.54 -17.55
C CYS A 141 2.69 -5.22 -19.04
N LEU A 142 1.50 -5.38 -19.64
CA LEU A 142 1.29 -5.05 -21.05
C LEU A 142 1.41 -3.53 -21.28
N SER A 143 0.90 -2.70 -20.37
CA SER A 143 0.99 -1.25 -20.42
C SER A 143 2.46 -0.79 -20.43
N VAL A 144 3.27 -1.34 -19.54
CA VAL A 144 4.72 -1.08 -19.48
C VAL A 144 5.40 -1.47 -20.78
N GLY A 145 5.19 -2.71 -21.26
CA GLY A 145 5.80 -3.21 -22.50
C GLY A 145 5.34 -2.50 -23.79
N GLN A 146 4.29 -1.69 -23.73
CA GLN A 146 3.80 -0.82 -24.81
C GLN A 146 4.28 0.64 -24.66
N GLY A 147 5.09 0.96 -23.67
CA GLY A 147 5.54 2.32 -23.39
C GLY A 147 4.43 3.28 -22.94
N LYS A 148 3.37 2.75 -22.31
CA LYS A 148 2.25 3.54 -21.80
C LYS A 148 2.38 3.83 -20.30
N ALA A 149 3.33 3.18 -19.67
CA ALA A 149 3.73 3.38 -18.29
C ALA A 149 5.22 3.06 -18.14
#